data_c4f325e3f0a4e3c15301e7eaedb3991d
#
_entry.id   c4f325e3f0a4e3c15301e7eaedb3991d
#
_cell.length_a   1.000
_cell.length_b   1.000
_cell.length_c   1.000
_cell.angle_alpha   90.00
_cell.angle_beta   90.00
_cell.angle_gamma   90.00
#
_symmetry.space_group_name_H-M   'P 1'
#
loop_
_entity.id
_entity.type
_entity.pdbx_description
1 polymer ?
#
loop_
_entity_poly.entity_id
_entity_poly.type
_entity_poly.pdbx_seq_one_letter_code
_entity_poly.pdbx_strand_id
1 'polypeptide(L)'
;MRALIAFCLTALPLVASYTWTPTEKYVSNSLASASVYQIYPRSFKDSNGDGVGDLRGVIQKLNHLVDANIDIIWLSPIFSSPMVDFGYDISDFRNIYPTFGTIKDLEDLIREAHKVGIKVLLDFVPNHTSDQHEWFQKSLKGIKPYSDYYIWHPGKVLENGTRVPPSNWVSIFGGSMWTWRDERKAYYLHQFTKEQPDLDFYNPQVVQEMHEILRYWLKKGIDGFRVDALPFIAEDMNFPDEPLSGKTNDSSSPDYTDRIYTMHLQKDYELIPGWRNVLNEFKQPKYIFTEAYANTSATMKYYKYGTDFPFNFDLIQHVNSSANATTLKSVVDNWMKNMPKDSIPNWVVGNHDQRRLVSKLGEPRARALTVMTLLLPGVSVTYNGDEIGMSDTWISWEETQDPQACLAGILKYNTSSRDPARTPFQWDDSVSAGFSTNSTTWLRVNDNYKTVNLAAEKKDKNSFYTLYKKVSTLKKSPYLKKADLTTKLLSENVFAFARETKKDGSVYTIINYSDEDDVVDLSAFQNAPKKLDVFYATANSTMLSTYKVKDIKKVSVPATAVIILTTPDAKLK
;
A
#
# COMPACT_ATOMS: atom_id res chain seq x y z
N MET A 1 -43.69 -29.52 41.75
CA MET A 1 -43.14 -28.83 40.58
C MET A 1 -41.95 -27.98 41.07
N ARG A 2 -40.74 -28.47 40.88
CA ARG A 2 -39.51 -27.73 41.16
C ARG A 2 -38.94 -27.28 39.84
N ALA A 3 -38.88 -25.97 39.61
CA ALA A 3 -38.29 -25.38 38.42
C ALA A 3 -36.75 -25.37 38.58
N LEU A 4 -36.07 -26.06 37.69
CA LEU A 4 -34.60 -25.94 37.53
C LEU A 4 -34.34 -24.67 36.72
N ILE A 5 -33.74 -23.68 37.35
CA ILE A 5 -33.16 -22.52 36.67
C ILE A 5 -31.78 -22.96 36.19
N ALA A 6 -31.66 -23.18 34.87
CA ALA A 6 -30.34 -23.41 34.24
C ALA A 6 -29.62 -22.06 34.08
N PHE A 7 -28.58 -21.85 34.86
CA PHE A 7 -27.62 -20.76 34.62
C PHE A 7 -26.80 -21.09 33.36
N CYS A 8 -27.11 -20.46 32.24
CA CYS A 8 -26.18 -20.36 31.11
C CYS A 8 -25.03 -19.43 31.50
N LEU A 9 -23.94 -20.02 31.99
CA LEU A 9 -22.65 -19.34 32.02
C LEU A 9 -22.18 -19.17 30.57
N THR A 10 -22.44 -18.00 29.99
CA THR A 10 -21.76 -17.58 28.78
C THR A 10 -20.30 -17.33 29.13
N ALA A 11 -19.46 -18.29 28.80
CA ALA A 11 -18.01 -18.11 28.88
C ALA A 11 -17.64 -16.99 27.88
N LEU A 12 -17.39 -15.79 28.40
CA LEU A 12 -16.70 -14.75 27.64
C LEU A 12 -15.37 -15.37 27.16
N PRO A 13 -15.06 -15.33 25.85
CA PRO A 13 -13.79 -15.85 25.40
C PRO A 13 -12.69 -15.02 26.06
N LEU A 14 -11.82 -15.70 26.82
CA LEU A 14 -10.57 -15.12 27.30
C LEU A 14 -9.82 -14.59 26.06
N VAL A 15 -9.84 -13.27 25.86
CA VAL A 15 -9.11 -12.63 24.77
C VAL A 15 -7.63 -12.75 25.11
N ALA A 16 -7.01 -13.82 24.61
CA ALA A 16 -5.61 -14.10 24.83
C ALA A 16 -4.75 -12.92 24.38
N SER A 17 -3.78 -12.53 25.21
CA SER A 17 -2.76 -11.58 24.79
C SER A 17 -1.83 -12.24 23.78
N TYR A 18 -1.45 -11.49 22.76
CA TYR A 18 -0.40 -11.90 21.83
C TYR A 18 0.92 -11.23 22.22
N THR A 19 2.00 -12.02 22.28
CA THR A 19 3.36 -11.52 22.50
C THR A 19 4.25 -12.00 21.35
N TRP A 20 5.00 -11.10 20.76
CA TRP A 20 5.98 -11.37 19.72
C TRP A 20 7.33 -10.75 20.08
N THR A 21 8.40 -11.53 19.90
CA THR A 21 9.78 -11.13 20.20
C THR A 21 10.60 -11.13 18.91
N PRO A 22 11.33 -10.03 18.58
CA PRO A 22 12.21 -9.99 17.42
C PRO A 22 13.32 -11.03 17.50
N THR A 23 13.62 -11.66 16.35
CA THR A 23 14.81 -12.50 16.22
C THR A 23 16.07 -11.65 16.01
N GLU A 24 17.25 -12.21 16.23
CA GLU A 24 18.52 -11.51 15.95
C GLU A 24 18.63 -11.13 14.47
N LYS A 25 18.19 -12.01 13.56
CA LYS A 25 18.16 -11.74 12.12
C LYS A 25 17.24 -10.56 11.78
N TYR A 26 16.04 -10.51 12.39
CA TYR A 26 15.11 -9.39 12.22
C TYR A 26 15.73 -8.09 12.72
N VAL A 27 16.31 -8.08 13.91
CA VAL A 27 16.91 -6.89 14.53
C VAL A 27 18.08 -6.35 13.71
N SER A 28 18.90 -7.22 13.11
CA SER A 28 20.02 -6.82 12.26
C SER A 28 19.61 -6.37 10.85
N ASN A 29 18.37 -6.65 10.43
CA ASN A 29 17.89 -6.27 9.10
C ASN A 29 17.68 -4.76 9.00
N SER A 30 18.19 -4.15 7.92
CA SER A 30 18.08 -2.71 7.66
C SER A 30 16.62 -2.23 7.53
N LEU A 31 15.69 -3.13 7.21
CA LEU A 31 14.25 -2.84 7.10
C LEU A 31 13.49 -2.92 8.44
N ALA A 32 14.10 -3.42 9.52
CA ALA A 32 13.40 -3.72 10.78
C ALA A 32 12.63 -2.53 11.40
N SER A 33 12.97 -1.30 11.04
CA SER A 33 12.27 -0.07 11.47
C SER A 33 12.17 0.95 10.34
N ALA A 34 12.21 0.49 9.08
CA ALA A 34 12.18 1.39 7.93
C ALA A 34 10.79 2.05 7.79
N SER A 35 10.82 3.27 7.27
CA SER A 35 9.65 3.99 6.80
C SER A 35 9.73 4.09 5.29
N VAL A 36 8.78 3.47 4.60
CA VAL A 36 8.62 3.53 3.15
C VAL A 36 7.59 4.61 2.81
N TYR A 37 7.87 5.42 1.81
CA TYR A 37 6.96 6.45 1.35
C TYR A 37 6.67 6.25 -0.13
N GLN A 38 5.41 6.03 -0.45
CA GLN A 38 4.94 5.95 -1.84
C GLN A 38 4.79 7.36 -2.40
N ILE A 39 5.50 7.64 -3.47
CA ILE A 39 5.32 8.85 -4.27
C ILE A 39 4.52 8.51 -5.52
N TYR A 40 3.40 9.20 -5.72
CA TYR A 40 2.68 9.24 -6.99
C TYR A 40 3.21 10.43 -7.79
N PRO A 41 4.17 10.24 -8.72
CA PRO A 41 5.02 11.33 -9.23
C PRO A 41 4.22 12.48 -9.81
N ARG A 42 3.22 12.19 -10.63
CA ARG A 42 2.40 13.21 -11.30
C ARG A 42 1.58 14.09 -10.36
N SER A 43 1.44 13.68 -9.07
CA SER A 43 0.71 14.43 -8.03
C SER A 43 1.60 14.92 -6.89
N PHE A 44 2.92 14.71 -6.96
CA PHE A 44 3.79 15.07 -5.84
C PHE A 44 4.27 16.51 -5.91
N LYS A 45 4.96 16.89 -6.99
CA LYS A 45 5.42 18.28 -7.22
C LYS A 45 5.74 18.49 -8.69
N ASP A 46 5.15 19.50 -9.27
CA ASP A 46 5.44 20.02 -10.60
C ASP A 46 6.59 21.04 -10.49
N SER A 47 7.68 20.83 -11.22
CA SER A 47 8.85 21.69 -11.22
C SER A 47 8.91 22.66 -12.39
N ASN A 48 8.19 22.38 -13.48
CA ASN A 48 8.28 23.08 -14.75
C ASN A 48 7.03 23.93 -15.09
N GLY A 49 5.93 23.73 -14.33
CA GLY A 49 4.69 24.51 -14.47
C GLY A 49 3.75 23.98 -15.56
N ASP A 50 3.87 22.72 -15.96
CA ASP A 50 2.96 22.11 -16.93
C ASP A 50 1.67 21.52 -16.33
N GLY A 51 1.55 21.53 -14.99
CA GLY A 51 0.40 21.02 -14.25
C GLY A 51 0.52 19.55 -13.86
N VAL A 52 1.64 18.90 -14.17
CA VAL A 52 1.93 17.50 -13.84
C VAL A 52 3.21 17.42 -13.02
N GLY A 53 3.21 16.62 -11.96
CA GLY A 53 4.41 16.41 -11.14
C GLY A 53 5.49 15.62 -11.89
N ASP A 54 6.75 15.84 -11.53
CA ASP A 54 7.91 15.31 -12.23
C ASP A 54 9.07 14.93 -11.29
N LEU A 55 10.11 14.29 -11.83
CA LEU A 55 11.28 13.82 -11.06
C LEU A 55 12.08 14.98 -10.45
N ARG A 56 12.16 16.14 -11.12
CA ARG A 56 12.81 17.34 -10.59
C ARG A 56 12.03 17.90 -9.41
N GLY A 57 10.70 17.83 -9.46
CA GLY A 57 9.82 18.18 -8.34
C GLY A 57 10.07 17.28 -7.13
N VAL A 58 10.26 15.97 -7.33
CA VAL A 58 10.65 15.06 -6.24
C VAL A 58 11.97 15.48 -5.61
N ILE A 59 12.99 15.79 -6.43
CA ILE A 59 14.30 16.29 -5.93
C ILE A 59 14.11 17.56 -5.08
N GLN A 60 13.31 18.52 -5.53
CA GLN A 60 13.04 19.77 -4.79
C GLN A 60 12.43 19.52 -3.40
N LYS A 61 11.76 18.39 -3.21
CA LYS A 61 11.03 18.05 -1.98
C LYS A 61 11.69 16.97 -1.12
N LEU A 62 12.91 16.54 -1.43
CA LEU A 62 13.65 15.54 -0.63
C LEU A 62 13.78 15.95 0.84
N ASN A 63 13.96 17.25 1.14
CA ASN A 63 14.03 17.73 2.51
C ASN A 63 12.76 17.45 3.33
N HIS A 64 11.57 17.42 2.69
CA HIS A 64 10.34 17.03 3.36
C HIS A 64 10.39 15.56 3.79
N LEU A 65 10.89 14.69 2.92
CA LEU A 65 11.01 13.25 3.20
C LEU A 65 12.01 12.97 4.33
N VAL A 66 13.12 13.72 4.35
CA VAL A 66 14.08 13.68 5.48
C VAL A 66 13.42 14.15 6.78
N ASP A 67 12.67 15.28 6.74
CA ASP A 67 11.94 15.81 7.89
C ASP A 67 10.86 14.85 8.42
N ALA A 68 10.27 14.06 7.53
CA ALA A 68 9.29 13.01 7.86
C ALA A 68 9.90 11.68 8.31
N ASN A 69 11.24 11.58 8.40
CA ASN A 69 12.00 10.37 8.77
C ASN A 69 11.80 9.18 7.79
N ILE A 70 11.75 9.46 6.49
CA ILE A 70 11.62 8.44 5.44
C ILE A 70 12.98 7.84 5.12
N ASP A 71 13.05 6.50 5.01
CA ASP A 71 14.27 5.76 4.63
C ASP A 71 14.25 5.33 3.17
N ILE A 72 13.07 5.06 2.62
CA ILE A 72 12.89 4.49 1.29
C ILE A 72 11.72 5.22 0.61
N ILE A 73 11.94 5.69 -0.61
CA ILE A 73 10.84 6.11 -1.49
C ILE A 73 10.57 5.03 -2.53
N TRP A 74 9.31 4.82 -2.82
CA TRP A 74 8.83 4.03 -3.93
C TRP A 74 8.07 4.94 -4.89
N LEU A 75 8.54 5.03 -6.14
CA LEU A 75 7.88 5.79 -7.20
C LEU A 75 6.86 4.90 -7.92
N SER A 76 5.59 5.31 -7.98
CA SER A 76 4.62 4.74 -8.93
C SER A 76 5.15 4.94 -10.36
N PRO A 77 4.64 4.20 -11.38
CA PRO A 77 5.30 4.08 -12.67
C PRO A 77 5.71 5.40 -13.31
N ILE A 78 6.95 5.45 -13.79
CA ILE A 78 7.55 6.62 -14.47
C ILE A 78 8.01 6.30 -15.90
N PHE A 79 7.83 5.05 -16.35
CA PHE A 79 8.29 4.61 -17.66
C PHE A 79 7.45 5.18 -18.80
N SER A 80 7.97 5.09 -20.04
CA SER A 80 7.22 5.50 -21.21
C SER A 80 5.90 4.75 -21.31
N SER A 81 4.81 5.49 -21.47
CA SER A 81 3.45 4.97 -21.46
C SER A 81 2.53 5.88 -22.27
N PRO A 82 1.52 5.37 -22.98
CA PRO A 82 0.43 6.16 -23.51
C PRO A 82 -0.48 6.79 -22.45
N MET A 83 -0.32 6.41 -21.19
CA MET A 83 -1.08 6.93 -20.03
C MET A 83 -2.56 6.56 -20.03
N VAL A 84 -2.93 5.43 -20.61
CA VAL A 84 -4.30 4.92 -20.53
C VAL A 84 -4.63 4.56 -19.06
N ASP A 85 -3.69 3.92 -18.36
CA ASP A 85 -3.77 3.65 -16.92
C ASP A 85 -2.62 4.32 -16.15
N PHE A 86 -2.39 5.61 -16.46
CA PHE A 86 -1.47 6.51 -15.76
C PHE A 86 -0.08 5.96 -15.48
N GLY A 87 0.50 5.22 -16.45
CA GLY A 87 1.85 4.70 -16.40
C GLY A 87 1.92 3.20 -16.16
N TYR A 88 0.82 2.54 -15.77
CA TYR A 88 0.78 1.09 -15.66
C TYR A 88 0.69 0.38 -17.04
N ASP A 89 0.27 1.07 -18.09
CA ASP A 89 0.31 0.62 -19.49
C ASP A 89 1.66 0.99 -20.15
N ILE A 90 2.72 0.25 -19.83
CA ILE A 90 4.10 0.58 -20.21
C ILE A 90 4.37 0.26 -21.69
N SER A 91 4.81 1.27 -22.46
CA SER A 91 5.21 1.11 -23.87
C SER A 91 6.72 0.94 -24.08
N ASP A 92 7.55 1.32 -23.09
CA ASP A 92 8.99 1.07 -23.06
C ASP A 92 9.50 1.05 -21.62
N PHE A 93 9.91 -0.13 -21.15
CA PHE A 93 10.42 -0.34 -19.80
C PHE A 93 11.81 0.29 -19.54
N ARG A 94 12.53 0.71 -20.57
CA ARG A 94 13.91 1.21 -20.45
C ARG A 94 14.01 2.72 -20.65
N ASN A 95 12.87 3.41 -20.75
CA ASN A 95 12.82 4.85 -20.93
C ASN A 95 11.86 5.51 -19.95
N ILE A 96 12.04 6.81 -19.71
CA ILE A 96 11.18 7.63 -18.84
C ILE A 96 10.15 8.35 -19.69
N TYR A 97 8.91 8.43 -19.18
CA TYR A 97 7.87 9.24 -19.83
C TYR A 97 8.28 10.73 -19.84
N PRO A 98 8.27 11.40 -21.00
CA PRO A 98 8.87 12.74 -21.14
C PRO A 98 8.35 13.80 -20.16
N THR A 99 7.06 13.74 -19.78
CA THR A 99 6.48 14.64 -18.78
C THR A 99 7.13 14.48 -17.40
N PHE A 100 7.58 13.27 -17.03
CA PHE A 100 8.28 13.04 -15.77
C PHE A 100 9.76 13.43 -15.82
N GLY A 101 10.32 13.64 -17.01
CA GLY A 101 11.72 14.01 -17.22
C GLY A 101 12.48 12.98 -18.05
N THR A 102 13.75 12.84 -17.76
CA THR A 102 14.69 12.00 -18.51
C THR A 102 15.35 10.95 -17.61
N ILE A 103 16.05 9.99 -18.22
CA ILE A 103 16.91 9.04 -17.46
C ILE A 103 17.91 9.80 -16.59
N LYS A 104 18.45 10.93 -17.06
CA LYS A 104 19.37 11.77 -16.31
C LYS A 104 18.71 12.37 -15.07
N ASP A 105 17.44 12.76 -15.15
CA ASP A 105 16.68 13.27 -14.01
C ASP A 105 16.46 12.20 -12.94
N LEU A 106 16.22 10.94 -13.35
CA LEU A 106 16.17 9.82 -12.41
C LEU A 106 17.52 9.52 -11.77
N GLU A 107 18.62 9.51 -12.55
CA GLU A 107 19.97 9.33 -12.01
C GLU A 107 20.34 10.45 -11.03
N ASP A 108 19.91 11.69 -11.29
CA ASP A 108 20.07 12.82 -10.38
C ASP A 108 19.24 12.62 -9.11
N LEU A 109 17.97 12.18 -9.22
CA LEU A 109 17.13 11.87 -8.06
C LEU A 109 17.78 10.78 -7.18
N ILE A 110 18.23 9.68 -7.77
CA ILE A 110 18.91 8.59 -7.03
C ILE A 110 20.13 9.14 -6.28
N ARG A 111 20.96 9.91 -6.94
CA ARG A 111 22.15 10.51 -6.35
C ARG A 111 21.83 11.45 -5.18
N GLU A 112 20.85 12.36 -5.37
CA GLU A 112 20.47 13.32 -4.33
C GLU A 112 19.76 12.63 -3.16
N ALA A 113 18.91 11.64 -3.41
CA ALA A 113 18.27 10.82 -2.37
C ALA A 113 19.32 10.05 -1.54
N HIS A 114 20.30 9.41 -2.21
CA HIS A 114 21.37 8.69 -1.53
C HIS A 114 22.24 9.61 -0.65
N LYS A 115 22.49 10.87 -1.06
CA LYS A 115 23.24 11.84 -0.24
C LYS A 115 22.55 12.12 1.11
N VAL A 116 21.23 12.04 1.14
CA VAL A 116 20.45 12.26 2.37
C VAL A 116 20.00 10.97 3.05
N GLY A 117 20.54 9.82 2.59
CA GLY A 117 20.31 8.50 3.18
C GLY A 117 18.99 7.83 2.77
N ILE A 118 18.28 8.35 1.77
CA ILE A 118 17.02 7.81 1.26
C ILE A 118 17.31 6.86 0.09
N LYS A 119 16.72 5.67 0.12
CA LYS A 119 16.77 4.67 -0.96
C LYS A 119 15.63 4.90 -1.94
N VAL A 120 15.84 4.50 -3.21
CA VAL A 120 14.88 4.70 -4.30
C VAL A 120 14.47 3.37 -4.91
N LEU A 121 13.18 3.05 -4.87
CA LEU A 121 12.58 1.90 -5.54
C LEU A 121 11.69 2.38 -6.70
N LEU A 122 11.66 1.58 -7.76
CA LEU A 122 10.74 1.78 -8.87
C LEU A 122 9.60 0.77 -8.82
N ASP A 123 8.48 1.12 -9.44
CA ASP A 123 7.43 0.17 -9.72
C ASP A 123 7.85 -0.75 -10.87
N PHE A 124 7.68 -2.05 -10.70
CA PHE A 124 7.93 -3.07 -11.69
C PHE A 124 6.61 -3.74 -12.02
N VAL A 125 6.13 -3.52 -13.24
CA VAL A 125 4.83 -3.98 -13.75
C VAL A 125 5.08 -5.12 -14.74
N PRO A 126 5.29 -6.36 -14.29
CA PRO A 126 5.65 -7.44 -15.19
C PRO A 126 4.47 -8.07 -15.92
N ASN A 127 3.24 -7.99 -15.38
CA ASN A 127 2.08 -8.73 -15.87
C ASN A 127 1.77 -8.46 -17.34
N HIS A 128 1.83 -7.22 -17.78
CA HIS A 128 1.39 -6.76 -19.10
C HIS A 128 2.29 -5.65 -19.65
N THR A 129 2.07 -5.30 -20.91
CA THR A 129 2.60 -4.08 -21.52
C THR A 129 1.45 -3.21 -21.99
N SER A 130 1.76 -1.98 -22.46
CA SER A 130 0.82 -1.30 -23.35
C SER A 130 0.64 -2.07 -24.66
N ASP A 131 -0.52 -1.96 -25.29
CA ASP A 131 -0.75 -2.41 -26.67
C ASP A 131 0.10 -1.63 -27.68
N GLN A 132 0.66 -0.46 -27.29
CA GLN A 132 1.61 0.32 -28.08
C GLN A 132 3.08 -0.12 -27.87
N HIS A 133 3.35 -1.05 -26.98
CA HIS A 133 4.69 -1.60 -26.81
C HIS A 133 5.17 -2.28 -28.09
N GLU A 134 6.45 -2.10 -28.44
CA GLU A 134 7.03 -2.68 -29.65
C GLU A 134 6.84 -4.19 -29.73
N TRP A 135 6.92 -4.89 -28.58
CA TRP A 135 6.71 -6.33 -28.50
C TRP A 135 5.29 -6.72 -28.94
N PHE A 136 4.27 -6.01 -28.45
CA PHE A 136 2.87 -6.30 -28.83
C PHE A 136 2.63 -5.99 -30.30
N GLN A 137 3.14 -4.87 -30.84
CA GLN A 137 3.01 -4.52 -32.24
C GLN A 137 3.68 -5.53 -33.18
N LYS A 138 4.79 -6.13 -32.76
CA LYS A 138 5.46 -7.22 -33.48
C LYS A 138 4.71 -8.55 -33.31
N SER A 139 4.19 -8.83 -32.10
CA SER A 139 3.37 -10.00 -31.82
C SER A 139 2.09 -10.01 -32.67
N LEU A 140 1.40 -8.88 -32.77
CA LEU A 140 0.21 -8.70 -33.60
C LEU A 140 0.47 -9.08 -35.07
N LYS A 141 1.67 -8.80 -35.58
CA LYS A 141 2.11 -9.14 -36.94
C LYS A 141 2.71 -10.52 -37.08
N GLY A 142 2.72 -11.33 -36.01
CA GLY A 142 3.30 -12.67 -36.00
C GLY A 142 4.83 -12.72 -36.14
N ILE A 143 5.55 -11.64 -35.84
CA ILE A 143 7.01 -11.54 -35.99
C ILE A 143 7.70 -12.23 -34.81
N LYS A 144 8.51 -13.25 -35.09
CA LYS A 144 9.31 -13.95 -34.06
C LYS A 144 10.48 -13.06 -33.58
N PRO A 145 10.92 -13.20 -32.30
CA PRO A 145 10.34 -14.09 -31.27
C PRO A 145 9.07 -13.53 -30.61
N TYR A 146 8.70 -12.30 -30.89
CA TYR A 146 7.62 -11.58 -30.24
C TYR A 146 6.22 -12.17 -30.47
N SER A 147 6.03 -12.99 -31.52
CA SER A 147 4.77 -13.68 -31.80
C SER A 147 4.23 -14.43 -30.60
N ASP A 148 5.13 -14.93 -29.73
CA ASP A 148 4.83 -15.81 -28.62
C ASP A 148 5.07 -15.14 -27.24
N TYR A 149 5.18 -13.80 -27.22
CA TYR A 149 5.36 -13.04 -25.96
C TYR A 149 4.04 -12.78 -25.22
N TYR A 150 2.91 -12.89 -25.91
CA TYR A 150 1.57 -12.62 -25.39
C TYR A 150 0.68 -13.84 -25.57
N ILE A 151 -0.38 -13.92 -24.78
CA ILE A 151 -1.33 -15.03 -24.81
C ILE A 151 -2.37 -14.79 -25.89
N TRP A 152 -2.34 -15.62 -26.94
CA TRP A 152 -3.26 -15.56 -28.08
C TRP A 152 -4.06 -16.85 -28.21
N HIS A 153 -5.37 -16.73 -28.56
CA HIS A 153 -6.23 -17.86 -28.79
C HIS A 153 -7.20 -17.62 -29.98
N PRO A 154 -7.42 -18.58 -30.88
CA PRO A 154 -8.34 -18.41 -32.01
C PRO A 154 -9.81 -18.29 -31.61
N GLY A 155 -10.15 -18.50 -30.34
CA GLY A 155 -11.51 -18.58 -29.83
C GLY A 155 -12.18 -19.93 -30.10
N LYS A 156 -13.46 -20.02 -29.70
CA LYS A 156 -14.34 -21.18 -30.01
C LYS A 156 -15.30 -20.74 -31.11
N VAL A 157 -15.67 -21.68 -32.02
CA VAL A 157 -16.70 -21.45 -33.03
C VAL A 157 -17.92 -22.23 -32.61
N LEU A 158 -19.04 -21.56 -32.41
CA LEU A 158 -20.31 -22.15 -32.04
C LEU A 158 -20.95 -22.84 -33.27
N GLU A 159 -21.96 -23.68 -33.06
CA GLU A 159 -22.68 -24.40 -34.11
C GLU A 159 -23.28 -23.46 -35.17
N ASN A 160 -23.66 -22.25 -34.78
CA ASN A 160 -24.18 -21.23 -35.68
C ASN A 160 -23.09 -20.47 -36.45
N GLY A 161 -21.81 -20.85 -36.32
CA GLY A 161 -20.67 -20.19 -36.96
C GLY A 161 -20.15 -18.97 -36.23
N THR A 162 -20.78 -18.51 -35.14
CA THR A 162 -20.33 -17.36 -34.36
C THR A 162 -19.05 -17.70 -33.60
N ARG A 163 -18.04 -16.84 -33.72
CA ARG A 163 -16.80 -16.94 -32.95
C ARG A 163 -16.94 -16.24 -31.61
N VAL A 164 -16.54 -16.93 -30.54
CA VAL A 164 -16.58 -16.41 -29.16
C VAL A 164 -15.22 -16.59 -28.48
N PRO A 165 -14.92 -15.86 -27.41
CA PRO A 165 -13.71 -16.05 -26.60
C PRO A 165 -13.53 -17.50 -26.14
N PRO A 166 -12.29 -17.91 -25.78
CA PRO A 166 -12.03 -19.29 -25.33
C PRO A 166 -12.62 -19.61 -23.96
N SER A 167 -12.86 -18.58 -23.11
CA SER A 167 -13.40 -18.76 -21.76
C SER A 167 -14.27 -17.56 -21.34
N ASN A 168 -14.96 -17.72 -20.22
CA ASN A 168 -15.83 -16.70 -19.62
C ASN A 168 -15.09 -15.68 -18.73
N TRP A 169 -13.78 -15.59 -18.84
CA TRP A 169 -12.96 -14.78 -17.95
C TRP A 169 -13.30 -13.28 -18.04
N VAL A 170 -13.44 -12.64 -16.86
CA VAL A 170 -13.86 -11.25 -16.74
C VAL A 170 -12.71 -10.38 -16.23
N SER A 171 -12.44 -9.26 -16.91
CA SER A 171 -11.42 -8.29 -16.54
C SER A 171 -11.61 -7.74 -15.11
N ILE A 172 -10.51 -7.34 -14.47
CA ILE A 172 -10.52 -6.64 -13.18
C ILE A 172 -11.30 -5.31 -13.27
N PHE A 173 -11.30 -4.68 -14.44
CA PHE A 173 -12.03 -3.44 -14.69
C PHE A 173 -13.40 -3.66 -15.35
N GLY A 174 -13.79 -4.94 -15.48
CA GLY A 174 -15.07 -5.33 -16.08
C GLY A 174 -15.00 -5.66 -17.57
N GLY A 175 -16.00 -6.38 -18.05
CA GLY A 175 -16.03 -6.91 -19.40
C GLY A 175 -15.14 -8.15 -19.62
N SER A 176 -15.08 -8.63 -20.86
CA SER A 176 -14.27 -9.83 -21.19
C SER A 176 -12.78 -9.56 -21.03
N MET A 177 -12.01 -10.54 -20.54
CA MET A 177 -10.54 -10.54 -20.60
C MET A 177 -10.00 -10.75 -22.02
N TRP A 178 -10.82 -10.98 -23.01
CA TRP A 178 -10.42 -11.37 -24.36
C TRP A 178 -10.84 -10.31 -25.39
N THR A 179 -9.88 -9.81 -26.15
CA THR A 179 -10.14 -8.87 -27.24
C THR A 179 -9.68 -9.44 -28.59
N TRP A 180 -10.59 -9.44 -29.59
CA TRP A 180 -10.30 -9.95 -30.93
C TRP A 180 -9.47 -8.95 -31.74
N ARG A 181 -8.50 -9.47 -32.50
CA ARG A 181 -7.72 -8.68 -33.48
C ARG A 181 -7.78 -9.35 -34.86
N ASP A 182 -8.31 -8.59 -35.81
CA ASP A 182 -8.46 -9.08 -37.18
C ASP A 182 -7.12 -9.34 -37.87
N GLU A 183 -6.11 -8.57 -37.53
CA GLU A 183 -4.77 -8.68 -38.08
C GLU A 183 -4.15 -10.06 -37.81
N ARG A 184 -4.44 -10.61 -36.62
CA ARG A 184 -3.91 -11.91 -36.19
C ARG A 184 -4.94 -13.04 -36.26
N LYS A 185 -6.21 -12.73 -36.52
CA LYS A 185 -7.33 -13.70 -36.48
C LYS A 185 -7.39 -14.46 -35.16
N ALA A 186 -7.14 -13.77 -34.04
CA ALA A 186 -7.12 -14.33 -32.70
C ALA A 186 -7.55 -13.31 -31.64
N TYR A 187 -8.01 -13.82 -30.51
CA TYR A 187 -8.14 -13.05 -29.27
C TYR A 187 -6.81 -12.99 -28.57
N TYR A 188 -6.48 -11.83 -27.97
CA TYR A 188 -5.43 -11.75 -26.97
C TYR A 188 -6.03 -11.58 -25.58
N LEU A 189 -5.29 -12.02 -24.57
CA LEU A 189 -5.66 -11.91 -23.16
C LEU A 189 -5.25 -10.54 -22.60
N HIS A 190 -6.09 -9.98 -21.72
CA HIS A 190 -5.78 -8.82 -20.88
C HIS A 190 -6.59 -8.91 -19.59
N GLN A 191 -5.94 -8.93 -18.45
CA GLN A 191 -6.63 -8.98 -17.16
C GLN A 191 -7.13 -7.60 -16.69
N PHE A 192 -6.56 -6.52 -17.22
CA PHE A 192 -6.93 -5.14 -16.96
C PHE A 192 -7.65 -4.52 -18.18
N THR A 193 -7.24 -3.35 -18.62
CA THR A 193 -7.84 -2.76 -19.83
C THR A 193 -7.40 -3.51 -21.10
N LYS A 194 -8.16 -3.39 -22.18
CA LYS A 194 -7.77 -3.97 -23.49
C LYS A 194 -6.47 -3.38 -24.05
N GLU A 195 -6.06 -2.20 -23.56
CA GLU A 195 -4.79 -1.57 -23.89
C GLU A 195 -3.61 -2.13 -23.08
N GLN A 196 -3.85 -3.11 -22.18
CA GLN A 196 -2.84 -3.75 -21.33
C GLN A 196 -2.77 -5.27 -21.60
N PRO A 197 -2.29 -5.71 -22.81
CA PRO A 197 -2.16 -7.12 -23.14
C PRO A 197 -1.21 -7.87 -22.21
N ASP A 198 -1.64 -9.04 -21.72
CA ASP A 198 -0.88 -9.85 -20.78
C ASP A 198 0.27 -10.59 -21.48
N LEU A 199 1.42 -10.62 -20.81
CA LEU A 199 2.62 -11.33 -21.24
C LEU A 199 2.54 -12.81 -20.86
N ASP A 200 3.03 -13.69 -21.74
CA ASP A 200 3.11 -15.12 -21.48
C ASP A 200 4.36 -15.47 -20.65
N PHE A 201 4.21 -15.64 -19.34
CA PHE A 201 5.29 -16.05 -18.43
C PHE A 201 5.63 -17.56 -18.47
N TYR A 202 4.95 -18.36 -19.26
CA TYR A 202 5.42 -19.68 -19.61
C TYR A 202 6.49 -19.64 -20.73
N ASN A 203 6.60 -18.52 -21.43
CA ASN A 203 7.65 -18.28 -22.40
C ASN A 203 8.96 -17.84 -21.70
N PRO A 204 10.06 -18.64 -21.78
CA PRO A 204 11.31 -18.31 -21.11
C PRO A 204 11.97 -17.03 -21.63
N GLN A 205 11.67 -16.61 -22.86
CA GLN A 205 12.20 -15.35 -23.41
C GLN A 205 11.57 -14.13 -22.73
N VAL A 206 10.28 -14.18 -22.41
CA VAL A 206 9.58 -13.14 -21.62
C VAL A 206 10.19 -13.04 -20.23
N VAL A 207 10.39 -14.18 -19.56
CA VAL A 207 11.05 -14.22 -18.24
C VAL A 207 12.44 -13.58 -18.29
N GLN A 208 13.24 -13.89 -19.34
CA GLN A 208 14.57 -13.33 -19.52
C GLN A 208 14.53 -11.83 -19.78
N GLU A 209 13.62 -11.33 -20.61
CA GLU A 209 13.46 -9.88 -20.85
C GLU A 209 13.17 -9.12 -19.55
N MET A 210 12.29 -9.67 -18.70
CA MET A 210 11.99 -9.07 -17.40
C MET A 210 13.21 -9.04 -16.48
N HIS A 211 14.05 -10.10 -16.49
CA HIS A 211 15.33 -10.10 -15.77
C HIS A 211 16.29 -9.01 -16.28
N GLU A 212 16.37 -8.78 -17.60
CA GLU A 212 17.21 -7.73 -18.16
C GLU A 212 16.70 -6.32 -17.85
N ILE A 213 15.38 -6.12 -17.77
CA ILE A 213 14.78 -4.86 -17.32
C ILE A 213 15.19 -4.57 -15.87
N LEU A 214 15.10 -5.54 -14.96
CA LEU A 214 15.55 -5.39 -13.58
C LEU A 214 17.04 -5.03 -13.53
N ARG A 215 17.92 -5.77 -14.25
CA ARG A 215 19.36 -5.49 -14.32
C ARG A 215 19.66 -4.09 -14.84
N TYR A 216 18.90 -3.65 -15.86
CA TYR A 216 19.10 -2.32 -16.45
C TYR A 216 18.95 -1.21 -15.41
N TRP A 217 17.85 -1.24 -14.63
CA TRP A 217 17.58 -0.23 -13.61
C TRP A 217 18.49 -0.35 -12.40
N LEU A 218 18.80 -1.57 -11.96
CA LEU A 218 19.75 -1.79 -10.86
C LEU A 218 21.15 -1.26 -11.18
N LYS A 219 21.62 -1.39 -12.44
CA LYS A 219 22.88 -0.79 -12.91
C LYS A 219 22.85 0.74 -12.88
N LYS A 220 21.69 1.37 -12.98
CA LYS A 220 21.51 2.82 -12.85
C LYS A 220 21.48 3.30 -11.40
N GLY A 221 21.51 2.39 -10.44
CA GLY A 221 21.70 2.70 -9.02
C GLY A 221 20.46 2.64 -8.16
N ILE A 222 19.29 2.23 -8.68
CA ILE A 222 18.12 2.06 -7.83
C ILE A 222 18.33 0.95 -6.80
N ASP A 223 17.55 0.99 -5.72
CA ASP A 223 17.71 0.11 -4.56
C ASP A 223 16.75 -1.08 -4.55
N GLY A 224 15.84 -1.15 -5.49
CA GLY A 224 14.91 -2.26 -5.59
C GLY A 224 13.62 -1.93 -6.32
N PHE A 225 12.62 -2.78 -6.13
CA PHE A 225 11.35 -2.69 -6.85
C PHE A 225 10.15 -2.99 -5.95
N ARG A 226 9.05 -2.33 -6.25
CA ARG A 226 7.72 -2.81 -5.89
C ARG A 226 7.15 -3.54 -7.09
N VAL A 227 6.77 -4.79 -6.91
CA VAL A 227 6.19 -5.63 -7.97
C VAL A 227 4.69 -5.47 -7.97
N ASP A 228 4.18 -4.97 -9.07
CA ASP A 228 2.76 -4.74 -9.34
C ASP A 228 2.03 -6.02 -9.71
N ALA A 229 0.74 -6.10 -9.36
CA ALA A 229 -0.22 -7.09 -9.84
C ALA A 229 0.27 -8.56 -9.80
N LEU A 230 1.13 -8.89 -8.84
CA LEU A 230 1.78 -10.21 -8.78
C LEU A 230 0.82 -11.41 -8.78
N PRO A 231 -0.39 -11.36 -8.19
CA PRO A 231 -1.35 -12.47 -8.24
C PRO A 231 -1.91 -12.79 -9.63
N PHE A 232 -1.67 -11.94 -10.62
CA PHE A 232 -2.31 -11.98 -11.94
C PHE A 232 -1.35 -12.34 -13.09
N ILE A 233 -0.09 -12.70 -12.79
CA ILE A 233 0.97 -12.85 -13.82
C ILE A 233 0.82 -14.12 -14.65
N ALA A 234 0.14 -15.13 -14.12
CA ALA A 234 -0.04 -16.41 -14.82
C ALA A 234 -1.47 -16.91 -14.77
N GLU A 235 -1.88 -17.60 -15.84
CA GLU A 235 -3.19 -18.18 -16.02
C GLU A 235 -3.08 -19.68 -16.31
N ASP A 236 -4.22 -20.40 -16.15
CA ASP A 236 -4.31 -21.76 -16.64
C ASP A 236 -4.39 -21.79 -18.19
N MET A 237 -3.35 -22.27 -18.83
CA MET A 237 -3.20 -22.27 -20.29
C MET A 237 -4.15 -23.24 -21.02
N ASN A 238 -5.01 -23.98 -20.31
CA ASN A 238 -6.13 -24.73 -20.90
C ASN A 238 -7.38 -23.87 -21.05
N PHE A 239 -7.39 -22.65 -20.51
CA PHE A 239 -8.47 -21.66 -20.58
C PHE A 239 -9.85 -22.20 -20.17
N PRO A 240 -9.98 -22.92 -19.04
CA PRO A 240 -11.26 -23.38 -18.54
C PRO A 240 -12.15 -22.21 -18.14
N ASP A 241 -13.47 -22.40 -18.18
CA ASP A 241 -14.38 -21.39 -17.65
C ASP A 241 -14.25 -21.32 -16.12
N GLU A 242 -14.17 -20.08 -15.60
CA GLU A 242 -14.20 -19.80 -14.17
C GLU A 242 -15.59 -20.12 -13.58
N PRO A 243 -15.66 -20.64 -12.35
CA PRO A 243 -16.93 -20.83 -11.66
C PRO A 243 -17.66 -19.50 -11.45
N LEU A 244 -18.99 -19.52 -11.53
CA LEU A 244 -19.80 -18.35 -11.20
C LEU A 244 -19.75 -18.09 -9.69
N SER A 245 -19.50 -16.86 -9.28
CA SER A 245 -19.37 -16.48 -7.87
C SER A 245 -20.71 -16.45 -7.12
N GLY A 246 -21.82 -16.31 -7.85
CA GLY A 246 -23.15 -16.09 -7.27
C GLY A 246 -23.36 -14.69 -6.66
N LYS A 247 -22.39 -13.78 -6.72
CA LYS A 247 -22.51 -12.43 -6.16
C LYS A 247 -23.32 -11.48 -7.04
N THR A 248 -23.30 -11.70 -8.34
CA THR A 248 -23.99 -10.87 -9.34
C THR A 248 -24.41 -11.71 -10.55
N ASN A 249 -25.46 -11.24 -11.26
CA ASN A 249 -25.86 -11.77 -12.55
C ASN A 249 -25.33 -10.94 -13.73
N ASP A 250 -24.61 -9.87 -13.47
CA ASP A 250 -23.97 -9.03 -14.50
C ASP A 250 -22.68 -9.71 -14.97
N SER A 251 -22.73 -10.33 -16.16
CA SER A 251 -21.59 -11.03 -16.75
C SER A 251 -20.40 -10.14 -17.12
N SER A 252 -20.58 -8.82 -17.09
CA SER A 252 -19.49 -7.85 -17.27
C SER A 252 -18.84 -7.41 -15.96
N SER A 253 -19.44 -7.76 -14.82
CA SER A 253 -18.93 -7.37 -13.51
C SER A 253 -17.68 -8.19 -13.13
N PRO A 254 -16.65 -7.57 -12.55
CA PRO A 254 -15.49 -8.27 -11.98
C PRO A 254 -15.86 -9.32 -10.93
N ASP A 255 -17.02 -9.17 -10.29
CA ASP A 255 -17.54 -10.09 -9.28
C ASP A 255 -18.34 -11.27 -9.88
N TYR A 256 -18.45 -11.39 -11.20
CA TYR A 256 -19.27 -12.43 -11.85
C TYR A 256 -18.70 -13.84 -11.66
N THR A 257 -17.37 -13.97 -11.63
CA THR A 257 -16.69 -15.24 -11.49
C THR A 257 -15.76 -15.28 -10.27
N ASP A 258 -15.51 -16.47 -9.74
CA ASP A 258 -14.44 -16.74 -8.79
C ASP A 258 -13.15 -17.07 -9.57
N ARG A 259 -12.10 -16.24 -9.38
CA ARG A 259 -10.85 -16.28 -10.15
C ARG A 259 -9.90 -17.38 -9.65
N ILE A 260 -10.21 -18.64 -9.97
CA ILE A 260 -9.37 -19.78 -9.56
C ILE A 260 -8.36 -20.20 -10.63
N TYR A 261 -8.55 -19.77 -11.89
CA TYR A 261 -7.68 -20.06 -13.02
C TYR A 261 -6.87 -18.86 -13.52
N THR A 262 -7.12 -17.67 -12.98
CA THR A 262 -6.50 -16.41 -13.42
C THR A 262 -5.89 -15.62 -12.27
N MET A 263 -5.78 -16.19 -11.06
CA MET A 263 -5.25 -15.48 -9.89
C MET A 263 -4.61 -16.43 -8.89
N HIS A 264 -3.47 -16.05 -8.32
CA HIS A 264 -2.74 -16.79 -7.28
C HIS A 264 -2.30 -18.20 -7.71
N LEU A 265 -1.96 -18.38 -8.97
CA LEU A 265 -1.44 -19.66 -9.45
C LEU A 265 -0.04 -19.93 -8.89
N GLN A 266 0.34 -21.20 -8.86
CA GLN A 266 1.66 -21.60 -8.38
C GLN A 266 2.79 -20.91 -9.16
N LYS A 267 2.58 -20.67 -10.45
CA LYS A 267 3.52 -20.00 -11.35
C LYS A 267 3.86 -18.58 -10.90
N ASP A 268 2.91 -17.81 -10.34
CA ASP A 268 3.15 -16.45 -9.83
C ASP A 268 4.24 -16.44 -8.76
N TYR A 269 4.20 -17.43 -7.85
CA TYR A 269 5.22 -17.56 -6.80
C TYR A 269 6.57 -18.00 -7.35
N GLU A 270 6.59 -18.88 -8.37
CA GLU A 270 7.80 -19.46 -8.96
C GLU A 270 8.66 -18.46 -9.75
N LEU A 271 8.11 -17.31 -10.10
CA LEU A 271 8.85 -16.23 -10.79
C LEU A 271 9.74 -15.44 -9.83
N ILE A 272 9.34 -15.32 -8.57
CA ILE A 272 10.01 -14.46 -7.57
C ILE A 272 11.47 -14.85 -7.33
N PRO A 273 11.83 -16.14 -7.17
CA PRO A 273 13.23 -16.53 -7.01
C PRO A 273 14.15 -16.06 -8.15
N GLY A 274 13.64 -16.04 -9.39
CA GLY A 274 14.36 -15.52 -10.54
C GLY A 274 14.70 -14.04 -10.38
N TRP A 275 13.72 -13.22 -10.01
CA TRP A 275 13.93 -11.80 -9.73
C TRP A 275 14.86 -11.57 -8.54
N ARG A 276 14.69 -12.31 -7.45
CA ARG A 276 15.59 -12.26 -6.29
C ARG A 276 17.03 -12.59 -6.67
N ASN A 277 17.26 -13.58 -7.52
CA ASN A 277 18.58 -13.92 -8.01
C ASN A 277 19.22 -12.75 -8.76
N VAL A 278 18.47 -12.05 -9.62
CA VAL A 278 18.95 -10.84 -10.31
C VAL A 278 19.37 -9.75 -9.30
N LEU A 279 18.57 -9.51 -8.27
CA LEU A 279 18.91 -8.52 -7.24
C LEU A 279 20.18 -8.91 -6.47
N ASN A 280 20.38 -10.20 -6.23
CA ASN A 280 21.53 -10.74 -5.51
C ASN A 280 22.85 -10.66 -6.31
N GLU A 281 22.81 -10.35 -7.61
CA GLU A 281 24.02 -10.06 -8.42
C GLU A 281 24.72 -8.77 -7.96
N PHE A 282 24.02 -7.90 -7.21
CA PHE A 282 24.53 -6.60 -6.77
C PHE A 282 25.04 -6.66 -5.33
N LYS A 283 26.21 -6.05 -5.08
CA LYS A 283 26.88 -6.08 -3.76
C LYS A 283 26.07 -5.40 -2.64
N GLN A 284 25.38 -4.33 -2.98
CA GLN A 284 24.54 -3.61 -2.01
C GLN A 284 23.17 -4.30 -1.88
N PRO A 285 22.58 -4.34 -0.69
CA PRO A 285 21.24 -4.88 -0.52
C PRO A 285 20.23 -4.22 -1.47
N LYS A 286 19.47 -5.05 -2.19
CA LYS A 286 18.39 -4.63 -3.08
C LYS A 286 17.08 -5.25 -2.60
N TYR A 287 15.98 -4.50 -2.72
CA TYR A 287 14.70 -4.82 -2.11
C TYR A 287 13.65 -5.22 -3.14
N ILE A 288 12.79 -6.15 -2.74
CA ILE A 288 11.59 -6.55 -3.48
C ILE A 288 10.39 -6.48 -2.54
N PHE A 289 9.46 -5.57 -2.81
CA PHE A 289 8.15 -5.48 -2.16
C PHE A 289 7.10 -5.94 -3.16
N THR A 290 6.11 -6.68 -2.72
CA THR A 290 5.13 -7.24 -3.66
C THR A 290 3.72 -6.84 -3.30
N GLU A 291 2.97 -6.44 -4.32
CA GLU A 291 1.55 -6.19 -4.20
C GLU A 291 0.76 -7.49 -4.41
N ALA A 292 -0.10 -7.79 -3.43
CA ALA A 292 -1.04 -8.89 -3.53
C ALA A 292 -2.24 -8.64 -2.62
N TYR A 293 -3.39 -8.36 -3.20
CA TYR A 293 -4.66 -8.40 -2.47
C TYR A 293 -5.09 -9.85 -2.35
N ALA A 294 -4.77 -10.48 -1.25
CA ALA A 294 -4.94 -11.90 -1.02
C ALA A 294 -5.30 -12.21 0.43
N ASN A 295 -5.82 -13.40 0.68
CA ASN A 295 -5.94 -13.88 2.07
C ASN A 295 -4.56 -14.11 2.69
N THR A 296 -4.50 -14.11 4.01
CA THR A 296 -3.24 -14.24 4.77
C THR A 296 -2.41 -15.45 4.33
N SER A 297 -3.02 -16.60 4.07
CA SER A 297 -2.29 -17.82 3.68
C SER A 297 -1.57 -17.67 2.33
N ALA A 298 -2.23 -17.10 1.33
CA ALA A 298 -1.64 -16.81 0.03
C ALA A 298 -0.53 -15.75 0.14
N THR A 299 -0.79 -14.67 0.90
CA THR A 299 0.18 -13.58 1.12
C THR A 299 1.45 -14.08 1.80
N MET A 300 1.36 -14.97 2.79
CA MET A 300 2.53 -15.51 3.50
C MET A 300 3.43 -16.40 2.63
N LYS A 301 2.92 -16.94 1.51
CA LYS A 301 3.77 -17.67 0.55
C LYS A 301 4.80 -16.76 -0.10
N TYR A 302 4.48 -15.51 -0.41
CA TYR A 302 5.42 -14.58 -1.06
C TYR A 302 6.74 -14.42 -0.29
N TYR A 303 6.68 -14.34 1.05
CA TYR A 303 7.88 -14.34 1.89
C TYR A 303 8.79 -15.56 1.63
N LYS A 304 8.19 -16.75 1.47
CA LYS A 304 8.94 -18.00 1.28
C LYS A 304 9.64 -18.06 -0.08
N TYR A 305 9.12 -17.34 -1.07
CA TYR A 305 9.67 -17.31 -2.42
C TYR A 305 10.72 -16.21 -2.63
N GLY A 306 10.96 -15.32 -1.66
CA GLY A 306 12.11 -14.41 -1.69
C GLY A 306 11.79 -12.93 -1.76
N THR A 307 10.54 -12.51 -1.48
CA THR A 307 10.25 -11.10 -1.24
C THR A 307 10.78 -10.67 0.11
N ASP A 308 11.18 -9.40 0.25
CA ASP A 308 11.50 -8.85 1.58
C ASP A 308 10.23 -8.74 2.40
N PHE A 309 9.15 -8.29 1.78
CA PHE A 309 7.79 -8.43 2.29
C PHE A 309 6.73 -8.26 1.19
N PRO A 310 5.62 -9.02 1.23
CA PRO A 310 4.37 -8.66 0.58
C PRO A 310 3.69 -7.56 1.39
N PHE A 311 3.02 -6.61 0.74
CA PHE A 311 2.26 -5.59 1.45
C PHE A 311 1.14 -6.21 2.30
N ASN A 312 1.06 -5.76 3.54
CA ASN A 312 -0.02 -6.12 4.46
C ASN A 312 -1.22 -5.21 4.22
N PHE A 313 -2.13 -5.64 3.38
CA PHE A 313 -3.35 -4.91 3.08
C PHE A 313 -4.53 -5.21 4.03
N ASP A 314 -4.32 -6.02 5.07
CA ASP A 314 -5.39 -6.38 6.02
C ASP A 314 -6.03 -5.15 6.68
N LEU A 315 -5.24 -4.09 6.96
CA LEU A 315 -5.78 -2.83 7.48
C LEU A 315 -6.68 -2.12 6.45
N ILE A 316 -6.30 -2.16 5.18
CA ILE A 316 -7.11 -1.58 4.10
C ILE A 316 -8.42 -2.37 3.90
N GLN A 317 -8.34 -3.70 3.91
CA GLN A 317 -9.45 -4.59 3.59
C GLN A 317 -10.46 -4.73 4.74
N HIS A 318 -9.98 -4.75 5.98
CA HIS A 318 -10.80 -5.12 7.14
C HIS A 318 -11.12 -3.96 8.09
N VAL A 319 -10.41 -2.82 7.99
CA VAL A 319 -10.68 -1.65 8.84
C VAL A 319 -11.49 -0.61 8.08
N ASN A 320 -12.75 -0.49 8.45
CA ASN A 320 -13.73 0.46 7.92
C ASN A 320 -14.40 1.23 9.07
N SER A 321 -15.44 2.01 8.77
CA SER A 321 -16.17 2.81 9.76
C SER A 321 -16.90 1.98 10.83
N SER A 322 -17.19 0.71 10.56
CA SER A 322 -17.81 -0.22 11.52
C SER A 322 -16.81 -1.09 12.29
N ALA A 323 -15.50 -0.94 12.01
CA ALA A 323 -14.48 -1.65 12.75
C ALA A 323 -14.41 -1.20 14.21
N ASN A 324 -13.96 -2.10 15.09
CA ASN A 324 -13.81 -1.85 16.52
C ASN A 324 -12.42 -2.27 17.02
N ALA A 325 -12.17 -2.14 18.30
CA ALA A 325 -10.89 -2.49 18.92
C ALA A 325 -10.52 -3.97 18.70
N THR A 326 -11.50 -4.88 18.68
CA THR A 326 -11.29 -6.31 18.38
C THR A 326 -10.81 -6.51 16.95
N THR A 327 -11.36 -5.77 15.98
CA THR A 327 -10.91 -5.81 14.59
C THR A 327 -9.45 -5.40 14.47
N LEU A 328 -9.05 -4.29 15.10
CA LEU A 328 -7.67 -3.81 15.08
C LEU A 328 -6.71 -4.85 15.65
N LYS A 329 -7.05 -5.41 16.83
CA LYS A 329 -6.25 -6.46 17.45
C LYS A 329 -6.12 -7.69 16.56
N SER A 330 -7.24 -8.13 15.96
CA SER A 330 -7.27 -9.33 15.12
C SER A 330 -6.39 -9.18 13.89
N VAL A 331 -6.42 -8.03 13.22
CA VAL A 331 -5.56 -7.75 12.05
C VAL A 331 -4.08 -7.83 12.43
N VAL A 332 -3.69 -7.20 13.53
CA VAL A 332 -2.30 -7.22 14.00
C VAL A 332 -1.86 -8.63 14.36
N ASP A 333 -2.63 -9.32 15.21
CA ASP A 333 -2.28 -10.65 15.72
C ASP A 333 -2.26 -11.68 14.59
N ASN A 334 -3.22 -11.62 13.66
CA ASN A 334 -3.28 -12.53 12.50
C ASN A 334 -2.02 -12.44 11.65
N TRP A 335 -1.58 -11.23 11.31
CA TRP A 335 -0.36 -11.02 10.53
C TRP A 335 0.87 -11.56 11.28
N MET A 336 1.05 -11.12 12.52
CA MET A 336 2.21 -11.47 13.33
C MET A 336 2.32 -12.97 13.63
N LYS A 337 1.18 -13.64 13.81
CA LYS A 337 1.11 -15.09 14.06
C LYS A 337 1.44 -15.93 12.83
N ASN A 338 0.99 -15.52 11.65
CA ASN A 338 1.11 -16.29 10.41
C ASN A 338 2.38 -15.97 9.62
N MET A 339 2.99 -14.81 9.87
CA MET A 339 4.23 -14.41 9.22
C MET A 339 5.34 -15.45 9.49
N PRO A 340 6.13 -15.85 8.46
CA PRO A 340 7.25 -16.75 8.68
C PRO A 340 8.24 -16.19 9.70
N LYS A 341 8.81 -17.08 10.52
CA LYS A 341 9.87 -16.71 11.46
C LYS A 341 11.01 -16.02 10.71
N ASP A 342 11.61 -15.02 11.33
CA ASP A 342 12.69 -14.19 10.76
C ASP A 342 12.29 -13.30 9.57
N SER A 343 11.00 -13.16 9.28
CA SER A 343 10.47 -12.20 8.31
C SER A 343 10.19 -10.84 8.94
N ILE A 344 10.00 -9.83 8.10
CA ILE A 344 9.76 -8.45 8.54
C ILE A 344 8.28 -8.11 8.35
N PRO A 345 7.56 -7.73 9.42
CA PRO A 345 6.19 -7.26 9.28
C PRO A 345 6.15 -5.89 8.60
N ASN A 346 5.03 -5.60 7.97
CA ASN A 346 4.78 -4.28 7.39
C ASN A 346 3.32 -3.87 7.57
N TRP A 347 3.05 -2.56 7.51
CA TRP A 347 1.76 -1.98 7.83
C TRP A 347 1.41 -0.91 6.81
N VAL A 348 0.28 -1.10 6.10
CA VAL A 348 -0.19 -0.25 5.01
C VAL A 348 -1.65 0.12 5.29
N VAL A 349 -1.96 1.41 5.26
CA VAL A 349 -3.32 1.92 5.50
C VAL A 349 -3.93 2.61 4.28
N GLY A 350 -3.14 2.84 3.23
CA GLY A 350 -3.58 3.47 2.00
C GLY A 350 -2.55 3.37 0.89
N ASN A 351 -2.99 3.57 -0.33
CA ASN A 351 -2.18 3.69 -1.55
C ASN A 351 -2.97 4.47 -2.60
N HIS A 352 -2.45 4.59 -3.81
CA HIS A 352 -3.07 5.33 -4.92
C HIS A 352 -4.31 4.66 -5.54
N ASP A 353 -4.64 3.43 -5.12
CA ASP A 353 -5.82 2.68 -5.59
C ASP A 353 -6.95 2.67 -4.56
N GLN A 354 -6.72 3.26 -3.39
CA GLN A 354 -7.67 3.25 -2.28
C GLN A 354 -8.08 4.66 -1.91
N ARG A 355 -9.30 4.80 -1.40
CA ARG A 355 -9.78 6.06 -0.83
C ARG A 355 -8.85 6.53 0.29
N ARG A 356 -8.65 7.84 0.39
CA ARG A 356 -7.86 8.47 1.45
C ARG A 356 -8.36 8.06 2.84
N LEU A 357 -7.43 7.78 3.74
CA LEU A 357 -7.73 7.29 5.08
C LEU A 357 -8.68 8.20 5.87
N VAL A 358 -8.47 9.52 5.78
CA VAL A 358 -9.33 10.52 6.42
C VAL A 358 -10.75 10.50 5.87
N SER A 359 -10.91 10.34 4.55
CA SER A 359 -12.24 10.24 3.93
C SER A 359 -12.97 8.94 4.27
N LYS A 360 -12.21 7.86 4.47
CA LYS A 360 -12.77 6.54 4.80
C LYS A 360 -13.21 6.44 6.25
N LEU A 361 -12.48 7.05 7.20
CA LEU A 361 -12.61 6.80 8.64
C LEU A 361 -12.87 8.04 9.49
N GLY A 362 -12.73 9.24 8.92
CA GLY A 362 -12.64 10.48 9.67
C GLY A 362 -11.25 10.71 10.27
N GLU A 363 -10.91 11.96 10.53
CA GLU A 363 -9.58 12.36 10.97
C GLU A 363 -9.12 11.69 12.28
N PRO A 364 -9.95 11.57 13.35
CA PRO A 364 -9.48 10.97 14.61
C PRO A 364 -9.04 9.51 14.45
N ARG A 365 -9.83 8.68 13.76
CA ARG A 365 -9.49 7.28 13.51
C ARG A 365 -8.31 7.13 12.53
N ALA A 366 -8.20 8.05 11.56
CA ALA A 366 -7.04 8.10 10.66
C ALA A 366 -5.75 8.38 11.43
N ARG A 367 -5.76 9.31 12.39
CA ARG A 367 -4.61 9.57 13.31
C ARG A 367 -4.25 8.30 14.11
N ALA A 368 -5.25 7.58 14.61
CA ALA A 368 -5.02 6.34 15.36
C ALA A 368 -4.33 5.28 14.53
N LEU A 369 -4.78 5.04 13.29
CA LEU A 369 -4.16 4.07 12.38
C LEU A 369 -2.77 4.50 11.94
N THR A 370 -2.54 5.78 11.68
CA THR A 370 -1.21 6.33 11.37
C THR A 370 -0.23 6.07 12.52
N VAL A 371 -0.62 6.35 13.77
CA VAL A 371 0.19 6.04 14.95
C VAL A 371 0.46 4.55 15.05
N MET A 372 -0.57 3.73 14.84
CA MET A 372 -0.46 2.27 14.91
C MET A 372 0.56 1.75 13.87
N THR A 373 0.46 2.16 12.62
CA THR A 373 1.40 1.72 11.57
C THR A 373 2.84 2.13 11.84
N LEU A 374 3.04 3.31 12.42
CA LEU A 374 4.37 3.81 12.76
C LEU A 374 5.00 3.09 13.97
N LEU A 375 4.23 2.69 14.98
CA LEU A 375 4.76 2.11 16.22
C LEU A 375 4.73 0.59 16.29
N LEU A 376 3.94 -0.09 15.47
CA LEU A 376 4.05 -1.54 15.32
C LEU A 376 5.44 -1.94 14.79
N PRO A 377 5.92 -3.17 15.07
CA PRO A 377 7.23 -3.60 14.60
C PRO A 377 7.31 -3.66 13.08
N GLY A 378 8.49 -3.41 12.53
CA GLY A 378 8.76 -3.55 11.10
C GLY A 378 8.56 -2.27 10.29
N VAL A 379 8.15 -2.44 9.04
CA VAL A 379 8.05 -1.39 8.05
C VAL A 379 6.70 -0.68 8.13
N SER A 380 6.71 0.64 8.18
CA SER A 380 5.51 1.47 7.91
C SER A 380 5.52 1.94 6.47
N VAL A 381 4.38 1.91 5.80
CA VAL A 381 4.21 2.43 4.44
C VAL A 381 3.23 3.59 4.48
N THR A 382 3.65 4.74 3.97
CA THR A 382 2.86 5.97 3.90
C THR A 382 2.66 6.35 2.44
N TYR A 383 1.45 6.59 2.01
CA TYR A 383 1.14 7.16 0.69
C TYR A 383 1.25 8.69 0.75
N ASN A 384 1.79 9.33 -0.28
CA ASN A 384 1.99 10.79 -0.29
C ASN A 384 0.70 11.55 0.01
N GLY A 385 0.77 12.41 1.03
CA GLY A 385 -0.36 13.18 1.54
C GLY A 385 -1.05 12.57 2.77
N ASP A 386 -0.84 11.28 3.09
CA ASP A 386 -1.39 10.68 4.31
C ASP A 386 -0.76 11.28 5.56
N GLU A 387 0.51 11.72 5.50
CA GLU A 387 1.22 12.35 6.61
C GLU A 387 0.68 13.73 7.00
N ILE A 388 -0.10 14.37 6.12
CA ILE A 388 -0.82 15.63 6.39
C ILE A 388 -2.34 15.43 6.43
N GLY A 389 -2.81 14.18 6.48
CA GLY A 389 -4.23 13.88 6.53
C GLY A 389 -5.04 14.36 5.33
N MET A 390 -4.47 14.31 4.11
CA MET A 390 -5.23 14.63 2.90
C MET A 390 -6.48 13.77 2.80
N SER A 391 -7.58 14.38 2.37
CA SER A 391 -8.85 13.72 2.06
C SER A 391 -9.04 13.52 0.56
N ASP A 392 -9.98 12.64 0.19
CA ASP A 392 -10.42 12.51 -1.20
C ASP A 392 -10.94 13.84 -1.73
N THR A 393 -10.62 14.14 -2.98
CA THR A 393 -11.20 15.28 -3.71
C THR A 393 -12.42 14.80 -4.48
N TRP A 394 -13.51 15.53 -4.41
CA TRP A 394 -14.65 15.22 -5.29
C TRP A 394 -14.28 15.53 -6.75
N ILE A 395 -14.47 14.54 -7.63
CA ILE A 395 -14.21 14.63 -9.08
C ILE A 395 -15.53 14.37 -9.80
N SER A 396 -15.93 15.25 -10.71
CA SER A 396 -17.13 15.05 -11.52
C SER A 396 -16.93 13.97 -12.59
N TRP A 397 -18.01 13.53 -13.22
CA TRP A 397 -17.91 12.60 -14.35
C TRP A 397 -17.07 13.18 -15.50
N GLU A 398 -17.26 14.45 -15.80
CA GLU A 398 -16.56 15.18 -16.87
C GLU A 398 -15.07 15.35 -16.59
N GLU A 399 -14.66 15.41 -15.31
CA GLU A 399 -13.27 15.50 -14.87
C GLU A 399 -12.62 14.14 -14.66
N THR A 400 -13.41 13.06 -14.66
CA THR A 400 -12.93 11.69 -14.39
C THR A 400 -11.97 11.23 -15.49
N GLN A 401 -10.79 10.78 -15.08
CA GLN A 401 -9.74 10.29 -15.97
C GLN A 401 -9.42 8.81 -15.75
N ASP A 402 -9.76 8.25 -14.57
CA ASP A 402 -9.49 6.86 -14.21
C ASP A 402 -10.19 5.87 -15.17
N PRO A 403 -9.46 5.00 -15.90
CA PRO A 403 -10.05 4.03 -16.82
C PRO A 403 -11.02 3.07 -16.14
N GLN A 404 -10.78 2.68 -14.91
CA GLN A 404 -11.71 1.84 -14.15
C GLN A 404 -13.08 2.53 -13.97
N ALA A 405 -13.07 3.81 -13.64
CA ALA A 405 -14.29 4.59 -13.48
C ALA A 405 -15.00 4.84 -14.82
N CYS A 406 -14.23 5.14 -15.87
CA CYS A 406 -14.77 5.34 -17.22
C CYS A 406 -15.46 4.06 -17.73
N LEU A 407 -14.88 2.89 -17.51
CA LEU A 407 -15.47 1.59 -17.88
C LEU A 407 -16.70 1.27 -17.04
N ALA A 408 -16.72 1.64 -15.76
CA ALA A 408 -17.89 1.47 -14.89
C ALA A 408 -19.09 2.36 -15.29
N GLY A 409 -18.84 3.44 -16.03
CA GLY A 409 -19.84 4.37 -16.57
C GLY A 409 -20.42 5.35 -15.53
N ILE A 410 -21.15 6.34 -16.02
CA ILE A 410 -21.64 7.49 -15.23
C ILE A 410 -22.42 7.13 -13.98
N LEU A 411 -23.10 5.99 -13.94
CA LEU A 411 -23.90 5.57 -12.77
C LEU A 411 -23.05 4.98 -11.64
N LYS A 412 -21.82 4.54 -11.93
CA LYS A 412 -20.96 3.83 -10.97
C LYS A 412 -19.57 4.48 -10.81
N TYR A 413 -19.21 5.48 -11.62
CA TYR A 413 -17.87 6.06 -11.62
C TYR A 413 -17.40 6.53 -10.24
N ASN A 414 -18.26 7.18 -9.46
CA ASN A 414 -17.93 7.76 -8.17
C ASN A 414 -17.58 6.73 -7.09
N THR A 415 -18.01 5.47 -7.27
CA THR A 415 -17.66 4.35 -6.38
C THR A 415 -16.47 3.54 -6.89
N SER A 416 -16.13 3.68 -8.16
CA SER A 416 -15.06 2.93 -8.83
C SER A 416 -13.81 3.76 -9.05
N SER A 417 -13.92 5.11 -9.06
CA SER A 417 -12.82 6.01 -9.37
C SER A 417 -11.76 6.05 -8.28
N ARG A 418 -10.49 5.95 -8.73
CA ARG A 418 -9.29 6.15 -7.92
C ARG A 418 -8.81 7.61 -7.94
N ASP A 419 -9.31 8.44 -8.88
CA ASP A 419 -8.93 9.85 -9.04
C ASP A 419 -9.06 10.68 -7.74
N PRO A 420 -10.12 10.51 -6.90
CA PRO A 420 -10.26 11.27 -5.67
C PRO A 420 -9.05 11.19 -4.73
N ALA A 421 -8.35 10.06 -4.70
CA ALA A 421 -7.16 9.82 -3.88
C ALA A 421 -5.85 10.21 -4.56
N ARG A 422 -5.87 10.50 -5.88
CA ARG A 422 -4.68 10.74 -6.72
C ARG A 422 -4.39 12.21 -6.98
N THR A 423 -5.17 13.12 -6.39
CA THR A 423 -5.06 14.57 -6.60
C THR A 423 -3.75 15.16 -6.07
N PRO A 424 -3.33 16.33 -6.56
CA PRO A 424 -2.05 16.95 -6.21
C PRO A 424 -1.82 17.13 -4.71
N PHE A 425 -0.59 16.93 -4.27
CA PHE A 425 -0.16 17.15 -2.89
C PHE A 425 -0.30 18.62 -2.47
N GLN A 426 -0.76 18.84 -1.25
CA GLN A 426 -1.03 20.16 -0.68
C GLN A 426 0.18 20.67 0.12
N TRP A 427 1.11 21.41 -0.56
CA TRP A 427 2.34 21.94 0.07
C TRP A 427 2.08 23.19 0.89
N ASP A 428 1.26 24.12 0.37
CA ASP A 428 0.94 25.40 0.99
C ASP A 428 -0.39 25.96 0.44
N ASP A 429 -0.73 27.21 0.84
CA ASP A 429 -1.96 27.89 0.43
C ASP A 429 -1.83 28.73 -0.85
N SER A 430 -0.72 28.60 -1.58
CA SER A 430 -0.51 29.29 -2.85
C SER A 430 -1.27 28.62 -4.02
N VAL A 431 -1.05 29.11 -5.26
CA VAL A 431 -1.66 28.58 -6.47
C VAL A 431 -1.44 27.07 -6.53
N SER A 432 -2.51 26.33 -6.87
CA SER A 432 -2.51 24.87 -6.97
C SER A 432 -1.88 24.19 -5.74
N ALA A 433 -2.13 24.72 -4.55
CA ALA A 433 -1.61 24.24 -3.27
C ALA A 433 -0.05 24.19 -3.21
N GLY A 434 0.64 25.05 -3.93
CA GLY A 434 2.10 25.02 -4.05
C GLY A 434 2.63 23.80 -4.82
N PHE A 435 1.75 22.96 -5.35
CA PHE A 435 2.11 21.83 -6.19
C PHE A 435 2.67 22.29 -7.54
N SER A 436 2.01 23.23 -8.21
CA SER A 436 2.37 23.81 -9.49
C SER A 436 2.30 25.33 -9.46
N THR A 437 3.03 25.99 -10.34
CA THR A 437 2.83 27.40 -10.69
C THR A 437 1.68 27.61 -11.67
N ASN A 438 1.23 26.55 -12.33
CA ASN A 438 0.06 26.56 -13.20
C ASN A 438 -1.22 26.46 -12.37
N SER A 439 -2.23 27.24 -12.71
CA SER A 439 -3.55 27.16 -12.07
C SER A 439 -4.36 25.93 -12.49
N THR A 440 -4.00 25.31 -13.63
CA THR A 440 -4.58 24.06 -14.12
C THR A 440 -3.63 22.90 -13.85
N THR A 441 -4.14 21.87 -13.20
CA THR A 441 -3.39 20.64 -12.87
C THR A 441 -4.07 19.43 -13.49
N TRP A 442 -3.36 18.33 -13.66
CA TRP A 442 -3.85 17.12 -14.33
C TRP A 442 -5.13 16.54 -13.70
N LEU A 443 -5.27 16.63 -12.36
CA LEU A 443 -6.50 16.53 -11.59
C LEU A 443 -6.61 17.78 -10.72
N ARG A 444 -7.82 18.21 -10.41
CA ARG A 444 -8.03 19.37 -9.55
C ARG A 444 -7.45 19.18 -8.16
N VAL A 445 -6.94 20.25 -7.56
CA VAL A 445 -6.52 20.28 -6.16
C VAL A 445 -7.76 20.25 -5.26
N ASN A 446 -7.68 19.59 -4.12
CA ASN A 446 -8.77 19.62 -3.13
C ASN A 446 -8.99 21.04 -2.60
N ASP A 447 -10.25 21.48 -2.54
CA ASP A 447 -10.62 22.84 -2.13
C ASP A 447 -10.19 23.18 -0.70
N ASN A 448 -9.96 22.16 0.15
CA ASN A 448 -9.51 22.34 1.53
C ASN A 448 -8.03 22.74 1.66
N TYR A 449 -7.26 22.81 0.58
CA TYR A 449 -5.82 23.09 0.63
C TYR A 449 -5.46 24.43 1.32
N LYS A 450 -6.39 25.36 1.40
CA LYS A 450 -6.19 26.62 2.13
C LYS A 450 -5.94 26.43 3.62
N THR A 451 -6.45 25.34 4.19
CA THR A 451 -6.35 25.02 5.63
C THR A 451 -5.58 23.72 5.88
N VAL A 452 -5.76 22.71 5.04
CA VAL A 452 -5.04 21.43 5.12
C VAL A 452 -3.89 21.48 4.12
N ASN A 453 -2.71 21.84 4.57
CA ASN A 453 -1.49 21.85 3.77
C ASN A 453 -0.26 21.74 4.67
N LEU A 454 0.85 21.25 4.13
CA LEU A 454 2.06 21.00 4.90
C LEU A 454 2.60 22.25 5.60
N ALA A 455 2.56 23.42 4.94
CA ALA A 455 3.10 24.66 5.51
C ALA A 455 2.29 25.16 6.72
N ALA A 456 0.97 25.03 6.68
CA ALA A 456 0.09 25.35 7.79
C ALA A 456 0.27 24.34 8.93
N GLU A 457 0.31 23.04 8.61
CA GLU A 457 0.44 21.98 9.61
C GLU A 457 1.78 21.97 10.33
N LYS A 458 2.86 22.39 9.70
CA LYS A 458 4.15 22.59 10.37
C LYS A 458 4.12 23.68 11.46
N LYS A 459 3.17 24.59 11.41
CA LYS A 459 2.99 25.66 12.41
C LYS A 459 2.05 25.27 13.54
N ASP A 460 1.18 24.29 13.32
CA ASP A 460 0.22 23.80 14.32
C ASP A 460 0.79 22.57 15.06
N LYS A 461 1.02 22.74 16.37
CA LYS A 461 1.52 21.67 17.25
C LYS A 461 0.56 20.47 17.41
N ASN A 462 -0.72 20.64 17.07
CA ASN A 462 -1.75 19.61 17.14
C ASN A 462 -2.13 19.03 15.76
N SER A 463 -1.47 19.46 14.70
CA SER A 463 -1.74 19.03 13.34
C SER A 463 -1.48 17.54 13.10
N PHE A 464 -1.96 17.04 11.98
CA PHE A 464 -1.70 15.68 11.55
C PHE A 464 -0.21 15.44 11.27
N TYR A 465 0.44 16.39 10.58
CA TYR A 465 1.87 16.31 10.28
C TYR A 465 2.75 16.36 11.53
N THR A 466 2.41 17.23 12.50
CA THR A 466 3.19 17.32 13.75
C THR A 466 3.11 16.02 14.53
N LEU A 467 1.94 15.37 14.57
CA LEU A 467 1.78 14.02 15.12
C LEU A 467 2.64 13.01 14.36
N TYR A 468 2.50 12.95 13.01
CA TYR A 468 3.25 12.04 12.16
C TYR A 468 4.75 12.15 12.41
N LYS A 469 5.30 13.37 12.33
CA LYS A 469 6.71 13.64 12.56
C LYS A 469 7.18 13.20 13.96
N LYS A 470 6.40 13.51 14.99
CA LYS A 470 6.71 13.15 16.37
C LYS A 470 6.78 11.63 16.54
N VAL A 471 5.81 10.91 15.97
CA VAL A 471 5.73 9.44 16.09
C VAL A 471 6.76 8.76 15.19
N SER A 472 7.00 9.26 13.98
CA SER A 472 8.07 8.73 13.11
C SER A 472 9.47 8.91 13.72
N THR A 473 9.69 10.01 14.45
CA THR A 473 10.92 10.21 15.21
C THR A 473 11.04 9.19 16.36
N LEU A 474 9.95 8.91 17.09
CA LEU A 474 9.93 7.87 18.11
C LEU A 474 10.23 6.49 17.52
N LYS A 475 9.66 6.15 16.34
CA LYS A 475 9.94 4.91 15.61
C LYS A 475 11.44 4.69 15.37
N LYS A 476 12.22 5.75 15.14
CA LYS A 476 13.67 5.65 14.88
C LYS A 476 14.49 5.37 16.14
N SER A 477 13.88 5.41 17.32
CA SER A 477 14.58 5.11 18.57
C SER A 477 15.22 3.71 18.53
N PRO A 478 16.53 3.58 18.86
CA PRO A 478 17.25 2.31 18.71
C PRO A 478 16.64 1.14 19.47
N TYR A 479 16.00 1.43 20.62
CA TYR A 479 15.40 0.39 21.45
C TYR A 479 14.14 -0.20 20.81
N LEU A 480 13.35 0.56 20.04
CA LEU A 480 12.14 0.03 19.37
C LEU A 480 12.45 -1.03 18.31
N LYS A 481 13.66 -1.02 17.73
CA LYS A 481 14.10 -2.09 16.81
C LYS A 481 14.16 -3.46 17.49
N LYS A 482 14.42 -3.49 18.79
CA LYS A 482 14.62 -4.70 19.60
C LYS A 482 13.45 -4.98 20.55
N ALA A 483 12.45 -4.11 20.56
CA ALA A 483 11.35 -4.20 21.50
C ALA A 483 10.37 -5.32 21.12
N ASP A 484 9.98 -6.11 22.11
CA ASP A 484 8.91 -7.09 22.00
C ASP A 484 7.57 -6.40 21.75
N LEU A 485 6.68 -7.06 21.03
CA LEU A 485 5.30 -6.62 20.85
C LEU A 485 4.38 -7.43 21.76
N THR A 486 3.58 -6.75 22.55
CA THR A 486 2.46 -7.34 23.28
C THR A 486 1.19 -6.59 22.92
N THR A 487 0.14 -7.30 22.47
CA THR A 487 -1.16 -6.73 22.15
C THR A 487 -2.19 -7.08 23.21
N LYS A 488 -3.09 -6.15 23.51
CA LYS A 488 -4.19 -6.32 24.50
C LYS A 488 -5.48 -5.69 23.98
N LEU A 489 -6.58 -6.33 24.27
CA LEU A 489 -7.88 -5.67 24.30
C LEU A 489 -8.11 -5.27 25.75
N LEU A 490 -8.09 -3.98 26.06
CA LEU A 490 -8.26 -3.46 27.42
C LEU A 490 -9.74 -3.31 27.78
N SER A 491 -10.58 -3.14 26.76
CA SER A 491 -12.04 -3.17 26.81
C SER A 491 -12.59 -3.50 25.42
N GLU A 492 -13.90 -3.53 25.25
CA GLU A 492 -14.53 -3.67 23.90
C GLU A 492 -14.17 -2.50 22.97
N ASN A 493 -13.88 -1.32 23.52
CA ASN A 493 -13.62 -0.09 22.80
C ASN A 493 -12.15 0.19 22.58
N VAL A 494 -11.27 -0.37 23.44
CA VAL A 494 -9.87 0.04 23.53
C VAL A 494 -8.93 -1.08 23.17
N PHE A 495 -8.29 -0.95 22.02
CA PHE A 495 -7.11 -1.73 21.63
C PHE A 495 -5.85 -1.05 22.16
N ALA A 496 -4.93 -1.84 22.71
CA ALA A 496 -3.63 -1.34 23.11
C ALA A 496 -2.51 -2.33 22.75
N PHE A 497 -1.33 -1.77 22.50
CA PHE A 497 -0.13 -2.57 22.34
C PHE A 497 1.07 -1.92 23.03
N ALA A 498 1.97 -2.76 23.49
CA ALA A 498 3.23 -2.34 24.08
C ALA A 498 4.41 -2.78 23.20
N ARG A 499 5.40 -1.92 23.10
CA ARG A 499 6.73 -2.21 22.57
C ARG A 499 7.69 -2.15 23.76
N GLU A 500 8.11 -3.32 24.25
CA GLU A 500 8.80 -3.46 25.53
C GLU A 500 10.22 -3.96 25.35
N THR A 501 11.16 -3.36 26.08
CA THR A 501 12.52 -3.87 26.23
C THR A 501 12.81 -4.16 27.70
N LYS A 502 13.76 -5.03 27.96
CA LYS A 502 14.14 -5.37 29.35
C LYS A 502 14.91 -4.25 30.07
N LYS A 503 15.56 -3.32 29.33
CA LYS A 503 16.52 -2.37 29.91
C LYS A 503 16.43 -0.94 29.37
N ASP A 504 15.89 -0.74 28.17
CA ASP A 504 16.03 0.54 27.45
C ASP A 504 14.72 1.36 27.43
N GLY A 505 13.70 0.89 28.14
CA GLY A 505 12.40 1.53 28.20
C GLY A 505 11.34 0.86 27.34
N SER A 506 10.12 1.35 27.45
CA SER A 506 8.94 0.79 26.78
C SER A 506 7.99 1.88 26.30
N VAL A 507 7.24 1.56 25.24
CA VAL A 507 6.19 2.41 24.69
C VAL A 507 4.87 1.65 24.74
N TYR A 508 3.85 2.28 25.29
CA TYR A 508 2.47 1.79 25.34
C TYR A 508 1.60 2.68 24.48
N THR A 509 0.97 2.10 23.48
CA THR A 509 0.03 2.79 22.58
C THR A 509 -1.37 2.31 22.88
N ILE A 510 -2.26 3.25 23.18
CA ILE A 510 -3.64 3.01 23.60
C ILE A 510 -4.54 3.71 22.59
N ILE A 511 -5.46 2.96 22.00
CA ILE A 511 -6.35 3.42 20.94
C ILE A 511 -7.79 3.12 21.34
N ASN A 512 -8.55 4.15 21.66
CA ASN A 512 -10.00 4.04 21.71
C ASN A 512 -10.55 4.21 20.29
N TYR A 513 -11.14 3.15 19.72
CA TYR A 513 -11.65 3.18 18.36
C TYR A 513 -13.15 3.39 18.29
N SER A 514 -13.81 3.62 19.45
CA SER A 514 -15.24 3.90 19.58
C SER A 514 -15.54 5.41 19.68
N ASP A 515 -16.80 5.76 19.61
CA ASP A 515 -17.30 7.11 19.82
C ASP A 515 -17.70 7.37 21.30
N GLU A 516 -17.29 6.49 22.24
CA GLU A 516 -17.57 6.59 23.66
C GLU A 516 -16.27 6.68 24.47
N ASP A 517 -16.30 7.44 25.57
CA ASP A 517 -15.19 7.50 26.53
C ASP A 517 -15.04 6.17 27.27
N ASP A 518 -13.81 5.83 27.63
CA ASP A 518 -13.53 4.61 28.37
C ASP A 518 -12.47 4.84 29.48
N VAL A 519 -12.42 3.91 30.45
CA VAL A 519 -11.42 3.90 31.51
C VAL A 519 -10.79 2.51 31.58
N VAL A 520 -9.48 2.43 31.33
CA VAL A 520 -8.78 1.16 31.20
C VAL A 520 -7.71 0.96 32.25
N ASP A 521 -7.37 -0.33 32.49
CA ASP A 521 -6.31 -0.76 33.40
C ASP A 521 -5.08 -1.25 32.59
N LEU A 522 -3.98 -0.48 32.66
CA LEU A 522 -2.73 -0.83 32.01
C LEU A 522 -1.92 -1.90 32.76
N SER A 523 -2.29 -2.30 34.00
CA SER A 523 -1.66 -3.43 34.69
C SER A 523 -1.92 -4.77 33.99
N ALA A 524 -2.80 -4.80 32.99
CA ALA A 524 -2.94 -5.90 32.03
C ALA A 524 -1.63 -6.18 31.25
N PHE A 525 -0.74 -5.21 31.09
CA PHE A 525 0.62 -5.41 30.62
C PHE A 525 1.51 -5.75 31.82
N GLN A 526 2.03 -6.97 31.85
CA GLN A 526 2.76 -7.49 33.01
C GLN A 526 3.99 -6.65 33.42
N ASN A 527 4.62 -5.99 32.47
CA ASN A 527 5.80 -5.17 32.69
C ASN A 527 5.51 -3.68 32.81
N ALA A 528 4.23 -3.27 32.83
CA ALA A 528 3.87 -1.85 32.91
C ALA A 528 4.31 -1.27 34.27
N PRO A 529 5.19 -0.25 34.31
CA PRO A 529 5.62 0.35 35.55
C PRO A 529 4.51 1.24 36.14
N LYS A 530 4.54 1.45 37.43
CA LYS A 530 3.57 2.32 38.12
C LYS A 530 3.59 3.79 37.66
N LYS A 531 4.68 4.22 37.04
CA LYS A 531 4.85 5.58 36.52
C LYS A 531 5.12 5.55 35.04
N LEU A 532 4.32 6.29 34.26
CA LEU A 532 4.45 6.44 32.82
C LEU A 532 4.36 7.94 32.48
N ASP A 533 5.17 8.36 31.55
CA ASP A 533 5.14 9.72 31.01
C ASP A 533 4.26 9.75 29.74
N VAL A 534 3.52 10.83 29.56
CA VAL A 534 2.70 11.05 28.36
C VAL A 534 3.59 11.60 27.25
N PHE A 535 3.88 10.75 26.26
CA PHE A 535 4.59 11.19 25.08
C PHE A 535 3.67 11.96 24.13
N TYR A 536 2.45 11.44 23.93
CA TYR A 536 1.41 12.08 23.11
C TYR A 536 0.02 11.67 23.64
N ALA A 537 -0.92 12.59 23.51
CA ALA A 537 -2.34 12.30 23.65
C ALA A 537 -3.12 13.23 22.72
N THR A 538 -4.25 12.75 22.18
CA THR A 538 -5.15 13.58 21.38
C THR A 538 -5.71 14.75 22.18
N ALA A 539 -6.11 15.84 21.51
CA ALA A 539 -6.49 17.11 22.13
C ALA A 539 -7.70 17.01 23.11
N ASN A 540 -8.57 16.02 22.91
CA ASN A 540 -9.70 15.75 23.81
C ASN A 540 -9.29 15.02 25.11
N SER A 541 -8.04 14.61 25.26
CA SER A 541 -7.56 13.93 26.45
C SER A 541 -7.10 14.92 27.54
N THR A 542 -7.60 14.74 28.75
CA THR A 542 -7.17 15.49 29.96
C THR A 542 -5.70 15.24 30.35
N MET A 543 -5.09 14.18 29.80
CA MET A 543 -3.67 13.84 30.05
C MET A 543 -2.69 14.84 29.49
N LEU A 544 -3.06 15.65 28.49
CA LEU A 544 -2.19 16.70 27.94
C LEU A 544 -1.74 17.73 28.99
N SER A 545 -2.54 17.94 30.04
CA SER A 545 -2.22 18.93 31.09
C SER A 545 -1.31 18.39 32.18
N THR A 546 -1.18 17.07 32.32
CA THR A 546 -0.46 16.46 33.45
C THR A 546 0.91 15.88 33.08
N TYR A 547 1.15 15.57 31.80
CA TYR A 547 2.34 14.89 31.26
C TYR A 547 2.73 13.58 31.96
N LYS A 548 1.92 13.09 32.90
CA LYS A 548 2.16 11.87 33.69
C LYS A 548 0.87 11.12 33.96
N VAL A 549 0.94 9.80 33.91
CA VAL A 549 -0.16 8.93 34.35
C VAL A 549 -0.10 8.82 35.87
N LYS A 550 -1.16 9.26 36.56
CA LYS A 550 -1.26 9.23 38.02
C LYS A 550 -1.54 7.83 38.56
N ASP A 551 -2.39 7.07 37.87
CA ASP A 551 -2.79 5.71 38.21
C ASP A 551 -2.94 4.87 36.95
N ILE A 552 -2.08 3.89 36.75
CA ILE A 552 -2.11 2.99 35.61
C ILE A 552 -3.33 2.06 35.58
N LYS A 553 -4.04 1.91 36.72
CA LYS A 553 -5.27 1.10 36.82
C LYS A 553 -6.53 1.87 36.41
N LYS A 554 -6.45 3.19 36.26
CA LYS A 554 -7.59 4.05 35.90
C LYS A 554 -7.15 5.10 34.90
N VAL A 555 -6.86 4.66 33.67
CA VAL A 555 -6.47 5.55 32.57
C VAL A 555 -7.70 5.91 31.76
N SER A 556 -8.09 7.19 31.80
CA SER A 556 -9.20 7.72 30.98
C SER A 556 -8.75 7.83 29.51
N VAL A 557 -9.50 7.24 28.61
CA VAL A 557 -9.25 7.24 27.18
C VAL A 557 -10.49 7.76 26.45
N PRO A 558 -10.54 9.06 26.12
CA PRO A 558 -11.70 9.64 25.45
C PRO A 558 -12.06 8.94 24.14
N ALA A 559 -13.28 9.13 23.68
CA ALA A 559 -13.78 8.70 22.38
C ALA A 559 -12.77 9.04 21.27
N THR A 560 -12.50 8.09 20.40
CA THR A 560 -11.57 8.21 19.26
C THR A 560 -10.13 8.66 19.61
N ALA A 561 -9.75 8.60 20.90
CA ALA A 561 -8.44 9.07 21.35
C ALA A 561 -7.31 8.09 21.05
N VAL A 562 -6.15 8.65 20.80
CA VAL A 562 -4.85 7.96 20.82
C VAL A 562 -3.99 8.52 21.93
N ILE A 563 -3.43 7.64 22.75
CA ILE A 563 -2.50 7.98 23.84
C ILE A 563 -1.24 7.14 23.66
N ILE A 564 -0.08 7.81 23.69
CA ILE A 564 1.23 7.16 23.65
C ILE A 564 1.92 7.47 24.97
N LEU A 565 2.25 6.43 25.72
CA LEU A 565 2.94 6.53 26.98
C LEU A 565 4.34 5.91 26.87
N THR A 566 5.30 6.48 27.59
CA THR A 566 6.67 5.95 27.66
C THR A 566 7.08 5.73 29.12
N THR A 567 8.00 4.80 29.35
CA THR A 567 8.67 4.70 30.63
C THR A 567 9.58 5.92 30.83
N PRO A 568 9.80 6.41 32.06
CA PRO A 568 10.63 7.60 32.32
C PRO A 568 12.08 7.46 31.87
N ASP A 569 12.58 6.24 31.74
CA ASP A 569 13.94 5.87 31.34
C ASP A 569 14.06 5.58 29.84
N ALA A 570 12.96 5.72 29.08
CA ALA A 570 12.99 5.51 27.64
C ALA A 570 13.97 6.49 26.97
N LYS A 571 15.01 5.93 26.36
CA LYS A 571 16.01 6.70 25.59
C LYS A 571 15.41 7.13 24.25
N LEU A 572 14.81 8.31 24.21
CA LEU A 572 14.14 8.87 23.03
C LEU A 572 15.10 9.49 22.00
N LYS A 573 16.43 9.32 22.19
CA LYS A 573 17.49 9.83 21.30
C LYS A 573 18.33 8.71 20.71
#